data_18a8e8a0b4f95152dcdf0e277d828a0f
#
_entry.id   18a8e8a0b4f95152dcdf0e277d828a0f
#
_cell.length_a   1.000
_cell.length_b   1.000
_cell.length_c   1.000
_cell.angle_alpha   90.00
_cell.angle_beta   90.00
_cell.angle_gamma   90.00
#
_symmetry.space_group_name_H-M   'P 1'
#
loop_
_entity.id
_entity.type
_entity.pdbx_description
1 polymer ?
#
loop_
_entity_poly.entity_id
_entity_poly.type
_entity_poly.pdbx_seq_one_letter_code
_entity_poly.pdbx_strand_id
1 'polypeptide(L)'
;VMHGDTIVYNADAFQLSNGSMLDELIRRLPGVQLKGNQITVNGKFVSSLLVNGSDFFKGDPAIALQNLPAYTVNKLKVYERKDDIAEFAQQKDIKGMAPLVMDVSLKRQYMQGMLANVDLGMGTKDRWMSRLFALRYTKLSRIGIFANLNNINDERAPGTNGEWGTAQLENGTSIQKKVGADYLFNNKDRSFEFSGNTTFAHENTNQQSIVSSERFLQGGNTYGRSRNYGKETESWIMSMNSIKKNWTRTKLEILPQFTYYKNTTNNLVQSATLSVAPNEKYRGASLDSLFASPASKQLKEAMLNQLSDHQLNRMRYYDGNLSGQIQWKIPQSPDGIIRKKENRYFNKKNENASIYNLNYKNGVQDFRNKYNDKWNLNLRTIWDACYYYNGTIDFKYSFSAGLKYTHIYDKNNNDLFRLDKYAEYGGASNVGVGYLPSTRDSLLLALDMQNS
;
A
#
# COMPACT_ATOMS: atom_id res chain seq x y z
N VAL A 1 -19.47 -24.69 18.82
CA VAL A 1 -20.87 -25.10 18.71
C VAL A 1 -21.43 -24.51 17.43
N MET A 2 -22.21 -25.31 16.67
CA MET A 2 -22.92 -24.81 15.49
C MET A 2 -24.35 -24.40 15.90
N HIS A 3 -24.76 -23.21 15.49
CA HIS A 3 -26.14 -22.72 15.61
C HIS A 3 -26.66 -22.41 14.19
N GLY A 4 -27.38 -23.33 13.56
CA GLY A 4 -27.72 -23.22 12.14
C GLY A 4 -26.45 -23.15 11.27
N ASP A 5 -26.36 -22.15 10.41
CA ASP A 5 -25.21 -21.92 9.52
C ASP A 5 -24.08 -21.08 10.18
N THR A 6 -24.19 -20.81 11.50
CA THR A 6 -23.20 -20.00 12.26
C THR A 6 -22.35 -20.91 13.14
N ILE A 7 -21.03 -20.82 13.02
CA ILE A 7 -20.07 -21.44 13.94
C ILE A 7 -19.81 -20.47 15.10
N VAL A 8 -20.01 -20.92 16.33
CA VAL A 8 -19.79 -20.10 17.54
C VAL A 8 -18.69 -20.72 18.39
N TYR A 9 -17.64 -19.93 18.64
CA TYR A 9 -16.57 -20.26 19.56
C TYR A 9 -16.73 -19.45 20.86
N ASN A 10 -16.64 -20.10 22.01
CA ASN A 10 -16.59 -19.40 23.30
C ASN A 10 -15.15 -19.09 23.64
N ALA A 11 -14.80 -17.82 23.80
CA ALA A 11 -13.42 -17.40 24.07
C ALA A 11 -12.90 -17.91 25.42
N ASP A 12 -13.76 -18.00 26.44
CA ASP A 12 -13.37 -18.47 27.78
C ASP A 12 -13.01 -19.96 27.83
N ALA A 13 -13.32 -20.72 26.77
CA ALA A 13 -12.92 -22.13 26.68
C ALA A 13 -11.45 -22.33 26.34
N PHE A 14 -10.74 -21.26 25.98
CA PHE A 14 -9.34 -21.32 25.57
C PHE A 14 -8.45 -20.64 26.64
N GLN A 15 -7.52 -21.41 27.21
CA GLN A 15 -6.55 -20.86 28.13
C GLN A 15 -5.44 -20.12 27.35
N LEU A 16 -5.28 -18.86 27.64
CA LEU A 16 -4.31 -17.97 27.03
C LEU A 16 -3.42 -17.35 28.09
N SER A 17 -2.20 -16.99 27.71
CA SER A 17 -1.28 -16.27 28.58
C SER A 17 -1.81 -14.85 28.88
N ASN A 18 -1.42 -14.30 30.03
CA ASN A 18 -1.74 -12.91 30.34
C ASN A 18 -1.09 -11.99 29.27
N GLY A 19 -1.89 -11.07 28.70
CA GLY A 19 -1.42 -10.19 27.65
C GLY A 19 -1.61 -10.72 26.22
N SER A 20 -2.16 -11.93 26.05
CA SER A 20 -2.48 -12.47 24.73
C SER A 20 -3.49 -11.59 24.01
N MET A 21 -3.26 -11.37 22.71
CA MET A 21 -4.14 -10.60 21.83
C MET A 21 -5.08 -11.54 21.06
N LEU A 22 -5.95 -10.95 20.26
CA LEU A 22 -6.99 -11.68 19.51
C LEU A 22 -6.40 -12.72 18.54
N ASP A 23 -5.26 -12.43 17.93
CA ASP A 23 -4.57 -13.33 17.01
C ASP A 23 -4.21 -14.67 17.66
N GLU A 24 -3.69 -14.65 18.91
CA GLU A 24 -3.39 -15.87 19.66
C GLU A 24 -4.65 -16.69 19.96
N LEU A 25 -5.76 -16.01 20.30
CA LEU A 25 -7.04 -16.67 20.47
C LEU A 25 -7.49 -17.34 19.17
N ILE A 26 -7.43 -16.64 18.04
CA ILE A 26 -7.85 -17.16 16.75
C ILE A 26 -7.01 -18.36 16.31
N ARG A 27 -5.71 -18.36 16.55
CA ARG A 27 -4.82 -19.49 16.24
C ARG A 27 -5.18 -20.76 16.98
N ARG A 28 -5.85 -20.66 18.13
CA ARG A 28 -6.27 -21.81 18.94
C ARG A 28 -7.67 -22.34 18.59
N LEU A 29 -8.39 -21.65 17.72
CA LEU A 29 -9.73 -22.08 17.35
C LEU A 29 -9.70 -23.31 16.42
N PRO A 30 -10.50 -24.35 16.68
CA PRO A 30 -10.57 -25.53 15.84
C PRO A 30 -11.02 -25.17 14.43
N GLY A 31 -10.32 -25.68 13.41
CA GLY A 31 -10.66 -25.45 12.00
C GLY A 31 -10.32 -24.05 11.49
N VAL A 32 -9.65 -23.21 12.28
CA VAL A 32 -9.22 -21.87 11.89
C VAL A 32 -7.71 -21.86 11.62
N GLN A 33 -7.30 -21.22 10.54
CA GLN A 33 -5.90 -20.99 10.22
C GLN A 33 -5.69 -19.49 10.03
N LEU A 34 -4.63 -18.98 10.64
CA LEU A 34 -4.17 -17.61 10.48
C LEU A 34 -2.79 -17.62 9.82
N LYS A 35 -2.71 -17.16 8.57
CA LYS A 35 -1.45 -17.00 7.82
C LYS A 35 -1.26 -15.53 7.46
N GLY A 36 -0.27 -14.89 8.08
CA GLY A 36 -0.19 -13.44 7.99
C GLY A 36 -1.47 -12.81 8.55
N ASN A 37 -2.10 -11.95 7.74
CA ASN A 37 -3.36 -11.30 8.09
C ASN A 37 -4.60 -12.02 7.54
N GLN A 38 -4.42 -13.18 6.92
CA GLN A 38 -5.51 -13.93 6.29
C GLN A 38 -6.06 -14.99 7.25
N ILE A 39 -7.34 -14.90 7.54
CA ILE A 39 -8.06 -15.88 8.34
C ILE A 39 -8.80 -16.82 7.40
N THR A 40 -8.63 -18.11 7.58
CA THR A 40 -9.43 -19.14 6.90
C THR A 40 -10.11 -20.03 7.93
N VAL A 41 -11.37 -20.36 7.68
CA VAL A 41 -12.16 -21.26 8.54
C VAL A 41 -12.65 -22.44 7.69
N ASN A 42 -12.26 -23.65 8.07
CA ASN A 42 -12.54 -24.88 7.30
C ASN A 42 -12.17 -24.76 5.81
N GLY A 43 -11.03 -24.09 5.51
CA GLY A 43 -10.54 -23.86 4.15
C GLY A 43 -11.22 -22.71 3.40
N LYS A 44 -12.25 -22.06 3.94
CA LYS A 44 -12.90 -20.89 3.35
C LYS A 44 -12.28 -19.61 3.90
N PHE A 45 -12.00 -18.64 3.00
CA PHE A 45 -11.46 -17.34 3.35
C PHE A 45 -12.48 -16.46 4.08
N VAL A 46 -12.07 -15.83 5.18
CA VAL A 46 -12.87 -14.84 5.92
C VAL A 46 -12.62 -13.47 5.30
N SER A 47 -13.64 -12.89 4.69
CA SER A 47 -13.55 -11.63 3.96
C SER A 47 -13.46 -10.39 4.86
N SER A 48 -14.04 -10.46 6.07
CA SER A 48 -14.08 -9.34 7.02
C SER A 48 -14.05 -9.81 8.45
N LEU A 49 -13.32 -9.08 9.28
CA LEU A 49 -13.36 -9.21 10.74
C LEU A 49 -14.23 -8.09 11.31
N LEU A 50 -15.28 -8.48 12.02
CA LEU A 50 -16.20 -7.56 12.67
C LEU A 50 -15.95 -7.50 14.17
N VAL A 51 -16.23 -6.38 14.80
CA VAL A 51 -16.29 -6.26 16.26
C VAL A 51 -17.66 -5.77 16.66
N ASN A 52 -18.39 -6.60 17.43
CA ASN A 52 -19.79 -6.38 17.81
C ASN A 52 -20.70 -6.09 16.60
N GLY A 53 -20.52 -6.84 15.51
CA GLY A 53 -21.31 -6.76 14.29
C GLY A 53 -20.96 -5.62 13.33
N SER A 54 -19.95 -4.80 13.65
CA SER A 54 -19.52 -3.69 12.80
C SER A 54 -18.10 -3.91 12.29
N ASP A 55 -17.84 -3.53 11.03
CA ASP A 55 -16.49 -3.59 10.46
C ASP A 55 -15.53 -2.78 11.33
N PHE A 56 -14.36 -3.36 11.58
CA PHE A 56 -13.30 -2.73 12.36
C PHE A 56 -12.11 -2.49 11.44
N PHE A 57 -11.70 -1.22 11.27
CA PHE A 57 -10.66 -0.82 10.32
C PHE A 57 -10.86 -1.48 8.95
N LYS A 58 -11.87 -1.01 8.21
CA LYS A 58 -12.28 -1.56 6.90
C LYS A 58 -11.08 -1.90 6.03
N GLY A 59 -10.85 -3.20 5.81
CA GLY A 59 -9.78 -3.72 4.98
C GLY A 59 -8.49 -4.14 5.69
N ASP A 60 -8.34 -3.89 6.99
CA ASP A 60 -7.20 -4.38 7.76
C ASP A 60 -7.65 -5.11 9.05
N PRO A 61 -7.94 -6.41 8.99
CA PRO A 61 -8.29 -7.21 10.18
C PRO A 61 -7.13 -7.25 11.18
N ALA A 62 -5.95 -6.97 10.73
CA ALA A 62 -4.74 -7.02 11.49
C ALA A 62 -4.76 -6.07 12.69
N ILE A 63 -5.40 -4.90 12.58
CA ILE A 63 -5.48 -3.96 13.70
C ILE A 63 -6.24 -4.56 14.89
N ALA A 64 -7.36 -5.26 14.64
CA ALA A 64 -8.10 -5.94 15.69
C ALA A 64 -7.30 -7.13 16.26
N LEU A 65 -6.64 -7.89 15.40
CA LEU A 65 -5.93 -9.10 15.77
C LEU A 65 -4.87 -8.85 16.85
N GLN A 66 -4.15 -7.76 16.77
CA GLN A 66 -3.01 -7.54 17.67
C GLN A 66 -3.22 -6.50 18.76
N ASN A 67 -4.30 -5.72 18.66
CA ASN A 67 -4.53 -4.68 19.65
C ASN A 67 -5.75 -4.94 20.51
N LEU A 68 -6.58 -5.92 20.15
CA LEU A 68 -7.71 -6.30 20.96
C LEU A 68 -7.29 -7.43 21.91
N PRO A 69 -7.22 -7.18 23.24
CA PRO A 69 -6.81 -8.22 24.18
C PRO A 69 -7.82 -9.37 24.21
N ALA A 70 -7.30 -10.60 24.16
CA ALA A 70 -8.14 -11.80 24.12
C ALA A 70 -9.11 -11.92 25.32
N TYR A 71 -8.71 -11.43 26.50
CA TYR A 71 -9.56 -11.47 27.70
C TYR A 71 -10.83 -10.60 27.59
N THR A 72 -10.87 -9.64 26.64
CA THR A 72 -12.04 -8.80 26.40
C THR A 72 -13.11 -9.51 25.57
N VAL A 73 -12.74 -10.58 24.87
CA VAL A 73 -13.59 -11.34 23.96
C VAL A 73 -14.49 -12.30 24.72
N ASN A 74 -15.76 -12.30 24.38
CA ASN A 74 -16.75 -13.27 24.88
C ASN A 74 -16.90 -14.45 23.90
N LYS A 75 -17.24 -14.14 22.65
CA LYS A 75 -17.52 -15.15 21.62
C LYS A 75 -16.99 -14.68 20.27
N LEU A 76 -16.60 -15.65 19.44
CA LEU A 76 -16.36 -15.44 18.01
C LEU A 76 -17.44 -16.19 17.23
N LYS A 77 -18.07 -15.51 16.28
CA LYS A 77 -19.10 -16.07 15.41
C LYS A 77 -18.60 -16.03 13.98
N VAL A 78 -18.70 -17.13 13.28
CA VAL A 78 -18.35 -17.21 11.86
C VAL A 78 -19.61 -17.58 11.10
N TYR A 79 -20.00 -16.72 10.17
CA TYR A 79 -21.22 -16.89 9.36
C TYR A 79 -21.08 -16.22 7.99
N GLU A 80 -21.92 -16.64 7.06
CA GLU A 80 -22.04 -15.99 5.76
C GLU A 80 -22.92 -14.73 5.90
N ARG A 81 -22.30 -13.56 5.63
CA ARG A 81 -23.01 -12.27 5.72
C ARG A 81 -23.78 -12.01 4.45
N LYS A 82 -25.07 -11.78 4.56
CA LYS A 82 -25.89 -11.32 3.45
C LYS A 82 -25.44 -9.92 3.04
N ASP A 83 -25.39 -9.67 1.74
CA ASP A 83 -25.23 -8.31 1.23
C ASP A 83 -26.42 -7.46 1.71
N ASP A 84 -26.17 -6.23 2.15
CA ASP A 84 -27.21 -5.29 2.59
C ASP A 84 -28.30 -5.11 1.51
N ILE A 85 -27.94 -5.27 0.24
CA ILE A 85 -28.87 -5.23 -0.90
C ILE A 85 -29.76 -6.47 -0.94
N ALA A 86 -29.18 -7.65 -0.78
CA ALA A 86 -29.91 -8.92 -0.80
C ALA A 86 -30.86 -9.01 0.41
N GLU A 87 -30.41 -8.54 1.58
CA GLU A 87 -31.24 -8.45 2.79
C GLU A 87 -32.41 -7.48 2.60
N PHE A 88 -32.15 -6.30 2.02
CA PHE A 88 -33.17 -5.29 1.75
C PHE A 88 -34.21 -5.79 0.74
N ALA A 89 -33.76 -6.44 -0.32
CA ALA A 89 -34.62 -6.99 -1.38
C ALA A 89 -35.28 -8.32 -0.98
N GLN A 90 -35.03 -8.83 0.25
CA GLN A 90 -35.51 -10.14 0.72
C GLN A 90 -35.16 -11.29 -0.26
N GLN A 91 -34.06 -11.15 -0.97
CA GLN A 91 -33.60 -12.17 -1.90
C GLN A 91 -33.20 -13.44 -1.14
N LYS A 92 -33.65 -14.60 -1.60
CA LYS A 92 -33.13 -15.89 -1.12
C LYS A 92 -31.66 -15.99 -1.57
N ASP A 93 -30.79 -16.25 -0.60
CA ASP A 93 -29.38 -16.43 -0.91
C ASP A 93 -29.13 -17.62 -1.82
N ILE A 94 -28.23 -17.44 -2.79
CA ILE A 94 -27.60 -18.55 -3.45
C ILE A 94 -26.55 -19.07 -2.46
N LYS A 95 -26.78 -20.22 -1.84
CA LYS A 95 -25.85 -20.84 -0.88
C LYS A 95 -24.44 -20.87 -1.48
N GLY A 96 -23.47 -20.35 -0.72
CA GLY A 96 -22.05 -20.39 -1.07
C GLY A 96 -21.49 -19.16 -1.81
N MET A 97 -22.31 -18.15 -2.14
CA MET A 97 -21.83 -16.88 -2.73
C MET A 97 -21.70 -15.74 -1.72
N ALA A 98 -22.29 -15.86 -0.54
CA ALA A 98 -22.18 -14.83 0.49
C ALA A 98 -20.78 -14.86 1.12
N PRO A 99 -20.16 -13.68 1.35
CA PRO A 99 -18.85 -13.61 1.97
C PRO A 99 -18.88 -14.12 3.41
N LEU A 100 -17.91 -14.96 3.77
CA LEU A 100 -17.74 -15.44 5.13
C LEU A 100 -17.14 -14.34 5.98
N VAL A 101 -17.74 -14.07 7.14
CA VAL A 101 -17.27 -13.08 8.10
C VAL A 101 -17.04 -13.69 9.47
N MET A 102 -16.09 -13.13 10.22
CA MET A 102 -15.86 -13.45 11.62
C MET A 102 -16.22 -12.25 12.49
N ASP A 103 -17.20 -12.41 13.39
CA ASP A 103 -17.65 -11.37 14.31
C ASP A 103 -17.16 -11.67 15.73
N VAL A 104 -16.37 -10.76 16.27
CA VAL A 104 -15.82 -10.79 17.62
C VAL A 104 -16.75 -10.04 18.54
N SER A 105 -17.48 -10.78 19.38
CA SER A 105 -18.35 -10.18 20.40
C SER A 105 -17.59 -9.97 21.70
N LEU A 106 -17.59 -8.74 22.21
CA LEU A 106 -16.92 -8.38 23.45
C LEU A 106 -17.79 -8.72 24.68
N LYS A 107 -17.15 -8.97 25.83
CA LYS A 107 -17.83 -9.14 27.12
C LYS A 107 -18.54 -7.84 27.52
N ARG A 108 -19.66 -7.96 28.25
CA ARG A 108 -20.52 -6.81 28.65
C ARG A 108 -19.75 -5.67 29.30
N GLN A 109 -18.81 -6.00 30.16
CA GLN A 109 -17.97 -5.02 30.87
C GLN A 109 -17.04 -4.23 29.95
N TYR A 110 -16.73 -4.82 28.76
CA TYR A 110 -15.89 -4.21 27.74
C TYR A 110 -16.69 -3.67 26.54
N MET A 111 -18.03 -3.55 26.67
CA MET A 111 -18.87 -2.90 25.64
C MET A 111 -18.80 -1.38 25.67
N GLN A 112 -18.27 -0.82 26.74
CA GLN A 112 -17.97 0.62 26.89
C GLN A 112 -16.65 0.72 27.63
N GLY A 113 -15.73 1.48 27.10
CA GLY A 113 -14.42 1.62 27.72
C GLY A 113 -13.39 2.27 26.84
N MET A 114 -12.18 2.22 27.33
CA MET A 114 -11.00 2.68 26.64
C MET A 114 -9.89 1.63 26.84
N LEU A 115 -9.21 1.32 25.76
CA LEU A 115 -7.99 0.53 25.75
C LEU A 115 -6.87 1.42 25.21
N ALA A 116 -5.68 1.28 25.73
CA ALA A 116 -4.50 1.92 25.17
C ALA A 116 -3.28 1.01 25.35
N ASN A 117 -2.51 0.84 24.28
CA ASN A 117 -1.23 0.14 24.28
C ASN A 117 -0.17 1.10 23.78
N VAL A 118 0.93 1.18 24.47
CA VAL A 118 2.10 1.97 24.10
C VAL A 118 3.33 1.10 24.17
N ASP A 119 4.05 1.01 23.06
CA ASP A 119 5.33 0.32 22.98
C ASP A 119 6.41 1.33 22.64
N LEU A 120 7.41 1.42 23.46
CA LEU A 120 8.59 2.26 23.23
C LEU A 120 9.83 1.38 23.24
N GLY A 121 10.70 1.57 22.28
CA GLY A 121 11.94 0.85 22.18
C GLY A 121 13.08 1.74 21.73
N MET A 122 14.24 1.56 22.32
CA MET A 122 15.50 2.18 21.92
C MET A 122 16.57 1.11 21.80
N GLY A 123 17.43 1.26 20.82
CA GLY A 123 18.51 0.33 20.53
C GLY A 123 19.84 1.02 20.27
N THR A 124 20.87 0.23 20.04
CA THR A 124 22.18 0.73 19.61
C THR A 124 22.08 1.33 18.21
N LYS A 125 23.05 2.21 17.83
CA LYS A 125 23.12 2.89 16.52
C LYS A 125 21.90 3.74 16.21
N ASP A 126 21.41 4.49 17.21
CA ASP A 126 20.28 5.41 17.11
C ASP A 126 18.99 4.75 16.61
N ARG A 127 18.80 3.45 16.93
CA ARG A 127 17.56 2.74 16.62
C ARG A 127 16.49 3.05 17.65
N TRP A 128 15.29 3.32 17.15
CA TRP A 128 14.14 3.64 17.99
C TRP A 128 12.85 3.17 17.36
N MET A 129 11.87 2.93 18.20
CA MET A 129 10.49 2.72 17.81
C MET A 129 9.53 3.32 18.83
N SER A 130 8.39 3.77 18.36
CA SER A 130 7.25 4.21 19.16
C SER A 130 5.98 3.75 18.49
N ARG A 131 5.21 2.93 19.18
CA ARG A 131 3.90 2.48 18.75
C ARG A 131 2.85 2.90 19.75
N LEU A 132 1.73 3.37 19.26
CA LEU A 132 0.57 3.73 20.05
C LEU A 132 -0.66 3.07 19.42
N PHE A 133 -1.48 2.49 20.23
CA PHE A 133 -2.85 2.16 19.91
C PHE A 133 -3.76 2.64 21.03
N ALA A 134 -4.84 3.33 20.67
CA ALA A 134 -5.89 3.74 21.61
C ALA A 134 -7.25 3.46 20.97
N LEU A 135 -8.13 2.83 21.73
CA LEU A 135 -9.49 2.51 21.31
C LEU A 135 -10.46 2.95 22.41
N ARG A 136 -11.33 3.86 22.07
CA ARG A 136 -12.50 4.21 22.89
C ARG A 136 -13.76 3.71 22.21
N TYR A 137 -14.62 3.03 22.94
CA TYR A 137 -15.87 2.53 22.41
C TYR A 137 -17.01 2.64 23.41
N THR A 138 -18.19 2.84 22.87
CA THR A 138 -19.46 2.90 23.58
C THR A 138 -20.48 2.05 22.82
N LYS A 139 -21.73 2.02 23.29
CA LYS A 139 -22.82 1.32 22.57
C LYS A 139 -23.12 1.92 21.20
N LEU A 140 -22.81 3.19 20.98
CA LEU A 140 -23.19 3.96 19.79
C LEU A 140 -21.99 4.51 19.02
N SER A 141 -20.80 4.50 19.60
CA SER A 141 -19.61 5.06 18.98
C SER A 141 -18.37 4.23 19.26
N ARG A 142 -17.46 4.24 18.31
CA ARG A 142 -16.11 3.68 18.41
C ARG A 142 -15.13 4.64 17.75
N ILE A 143 -14.01 4.89 18.40
CA ILE A 143 -12.90 5.66 17.86
C ILE A 143 -11.63 4.90 18.20
N GLY A 144 -10.91 4.45 17.18
CA GLY A 144 -9.60 3.84 17.29
C GLY A 144 -8.55 4.77 16.69
N ILE A 145 -7.40 4.91 17.34
CA ILE A 145 -6.27 5.68 16.84
C ILE A 145 -5.04 4.80 16.94
N PHE A 146 -4.19 4.84 15.94
CA PHE A 146 -2.90 4.17 15.99
C PHE A 146 -1.76 5.03 15.44
N ALA A 147 -0.56 4.76 15.91
CA ALA A 147 0.67 5.28 15.37
C ALA A 147 1.76 4.20 15.40
N ASN A 148 2.55 4.10 14.34
CA ASN A 148 3.77 3.31 14.28
C ASN A 148 4.86 4.19 13.68
N LEU A 149 5.81 4.59 14.53
CA LEU A 149 6.92 5.46 14.17
C LEU A 149 8.20 4.71 14.51
N ASN A 150 9.05 4.47 13.53
CA ASN A 150 10.26 3.69 13.79
C ASN A 150 11.35 3.90 12.72
N ASN A 151 12.57 3.47 13.05
CA ASN A 151 13.69 3.34 12.12
C ASN A 151 14.35 1.95 12.19
N ILE A 152 13.58 0.94 12.52
CA ILE A 152 14.03 -0.45 12.67
C ILE A 152 13.50 -1.36 11.54
N ASN A 153 13.01 -0.77 10.45
CA ASN A 153 12.38 -1.45 9.32
C ASN A 153 11.14 -2.28 9.73
N ASP A 154 10.38 -1.79 10.72
CA ASP A 154 9.15 -2.42 11.16
C ASP A 154 7.96 -1.82 10.41
N GLU A 155 7.52 -2.48 9.35
CA GLU A 155 6.39 -2.06 8.52
C GLU A 155 5.03 -2.40 9.11
N ARG A 156 5.00 -3.06 10.26
CA ARG A 156 3.75 -3.54 10.84
C ARG A 156 2.81 -2.36 11.11
N ALA A 157 1.61 -2.45 10.58
CA ALA A 157 0.49 -1.72 11.13
C ALA A 157 0.13 -2.35 12.49
N PRO A 158 -0.43 -1.59 13.42
CA PRO A 158 -1.04 -2.18 14.61
C PRO A 158 -1.99 -3.27 14.15
N GLY A 159 -1.75 -4.49 14.60
CA GLY A 159 -2.52 -5.62 14.19
C GLY A 159 -1.88 -6.56 13.18
N THR A 160 -0.70 -6.36 12.67
CA THR A 160 0.05 -7.38 11.96
C THR A 160 0.78 -8.27 12.96
N ASN A 161 0.80 -9.51 12.75
CA ASN A 161 1.33 -10.64 13.51
C ASN A 161 2.21 -10.46 14.76
N GLY A 162 2.19 -9.47 15.56
CA GLY A 162 2.95 -9.40 16.81
C GLY A 162 4.35 -10.03 16.84
N GLU A 163 4.62 -10.90 15.90
CA GLU A 163 5.90 -11.50 15.67
C GLU A 163 6.82 -10.42 15.12
N TRP A 164 7.80 -10.06 15.90
CA TRP A 164 8.99 -9.34 15.49
C TRP A 164 9.76 -10.24 14.50
N GLY A 165 9.11 -10.54 13.36
CA GLY A 165 9.75 -11.32 12.33
C GLY A 165 10.95 -10.53 11.85
N THR A 166 12.11 -11.11 11.92
CA THR A 166 13.26 -10.81 11.08
C THR A 166 12.95 -11.08 9.61
N ALA A 167 11.68 -11.28 9.28
CA ALA A 167 11.18 -11.52 7.95
C ALA A 167 11.49 -10.31 7.10
N GLN A 168 12.50 -10.43 6.30
CA GLN A 168 13.04 -9.47 5.37
C GLN A 168 13.83 -8.33 6.04
N LEU A 169 15.06 -8.65 6.42
CA LEU A 169 16.12 -7.66 6.42
C LEU A 169 16.26 -7.16 4.98
N GLU A 170 15.46 -6.18 4.60
CA GLU A 170 15.71 -5.44 3.39
C GLU A 170 17.10 -4.81 3.50
N ASN A 171 17.85 -4.86 2.41
CA ASN A 171 19.16 -4.24 2.36
C ASN A 171 18.99 -2.73 2.49
N GLY A 172 19.16 -2.19 3.69
CA GLY A 172 19.03 -0.76 3.90
C GLY A 172 18.41 -0.37 5.23
N THR A 173 18.10 0.90 5.33
CA THR A 173 17.45 1.50 6.50
C THR A 173 16.20 2.23 6.05
N SER A 174 15.10 2.00 6.76
CA SER A 174 13.86 2.72 6.56
C SER A 174 13.47 3.48 7.81
N ILE A 175 13.02 4.72 7.64
CA ILE A 175 12.35 5.51 8.66
C ILE A 175 10.88 5.55 8.28
N GLN A 176 10.05 4.95 9.11
CA GLN A 176 8.63 4.84 8.88
C GLN A 176 7.83 5.67 9.87
N LYS A 177 6.79 6.33 9.37
CA LYS A 177 5.81 7.09 10.15
C LYS A 177 4.43 6.76 9.62
N LYS A 178 3.69 5.92 10.33
CA LYS A 178 2.32 5.54 9.97
C LYS A 178 1.38 5.89 11.10
N VAL A 179 0.33 6.64 10.80
CA VAL A 179 -0.70 7.02 11.76
C VAL A 179 -2.08 6.85 11.11
N GLY A 180 -3.06 6.49 11.91
CA GLY A 180 -4.41 6.35 11.40
C GLY A 180 -5.48 6.42 12.48
N ALA A 181 -6.69 6.64 12.03
CA ALA A 181 -7.87 6.65 12.85
C ALA A 181 -9.00 5.87 12.20
N ASP A 182 -9.74 5.12 12.99
CA ASP A 182 -11.01 4.47 12.65
C ASP A 182 -12.11 5.06 13.51
N TYR A 183 -13.27 5.26 12.93
CA TYR A 183 -14.40 5.82 13.66
C TYR A 183 -15.73 5.23 13.18
N LEU A 184 -16.63 5.07 14.15
CA LEU A 184 -18.01 4.66 13.96
C LEU A 184 -18.90 5.47 14.91
N PHE A 185 -19.92 6.09 14.39
CA PHE A 185 -20.93 6.82 15.13
C PHE A 185 -22.33 6.42 14.69
N ASN A 186 -23.15 6.01 15.63
CA ASN A 186 -24.56 5.71 15.43
C ASN A 186 -25.42 6.66 16.26
N ASN A 187 -26.60 7.01 15.75
CA ASN A 187 -27.62 7.63 16.58
C ASN A 187 -28.33 6.58 17.48
N LYS A 188 -29.17 7.02 18.40
CA LYS A 188 -29.81 6.14 19.42
C LYS A 188 -30.66 5.04 18.80
N ASP A 189 -31.40 5.33 17.75
CA ASP A 189 -32.26 4.39 17.02
C ASP A 189 -31.52 3.63 15.89
N ARG A 190 -30.21 3.87 15.73
CA ARG A 190 -29.37 3.29 14.67
C ARG A 190 -29.88 3.51 13.25
N SER A 191 -30.69 4.54 13.05
CA SER A 191 -31.15 4.95 11.72
C SER A 191 -30.11 5.76 10.95
N PHE A 192 -29.07 6.26 11.64
CA PHE A 192 -27.93 6.96 11.05
C PHE A 192 -26.62 6.35 11.53
N GLU A 193 -25.75 6.04 10.60
CA GLU A 193 -24.38 5.59 10.84
C GLU A 193 -23.41 6.43 10.03
N PHE A 194 -22.37 6.92 10.68
CA PHE A 194 -21.19 7.48 10.05
C PHE A 194 -20.00 6.66 10.49
N SER A 195 -19.29 6.07 9.53
CA SER A 195 -18.11 5.24 9.83
C SER A 195 -17.04 5.45 8.77
N GLY A 196 -15.80 5.22 9.16
CA GLY A 196 -14.69 5.32 8.23
C GLY A 196 -13.35 5.10 8.88
N ASN A 197 -12.33 5.15 8.04
CA ASN A 197 -10.95 5.16 8.46
C ASN A 197 -10.14 6.14 7.60
N THR A 198 -9.11 6.68 8.20
CA THR A 198 -8.11 7.51 7.51
C THR A 198 -6.74 7.09 8.00
N THR A 199 -5.85 6.81 7.07
CA THR A 199 -4.46 6.45 7.35
C THR A 199 -3.53 7.34 6.55
N PHE A 200 -2.50 7.83 7.21
CA PHE A 200 -1.36 8.53 6.63
C PHE A 200 -0.11 7.70 6.85
N ALA A 201 0.73 7.58 5.82
CA ALA A 201 2.06 7.00 5.95
C ALA A 201 3.11 7.87 5.24
N HIS A 202 4.28 7.91 5.83
CA HIS A 202 5.48 8.49 5.27
C HIS A 202 6.65 7.57 5.53
N GLU A 203 7.35 7.21 4.48
CA GLU A 203 8.51 6.32 4.53
C GLU A 203 9.69 6.95 3.80
N ASN A 204 10.87 6.77 4.37
CA ASN A 204 12.12 7.21 3.77
C ASN A 204 13.13 6.06 3.87
N THR A 205 13.40 5.43 2.74
CA THR A 205 14.26 4.25 2.65
C THR A 205 15.56 4.58 1.95
N ASN A 206 16.66 4.14 2.52
CA ASN A 206 17.99 4.22 1.92
C ASN A 206 18.52 2.78 1.77
N GLN A 207 18.89 2.42 0.55
CA GLN A 207 19.42 1.11 0.21
C GLN A 207 20.80 1.25 -0.42
N GLN A 208 21.68 0.34 -0.07
CA GLN A 208 22.99 0.23 -0.71
C GLN A 208 23.33 -1.24 -0.91
N SER A 209 23.73 -1.59 -2.11
CA SER A 209 24.23 -2.92 -2.42
C SER A 209 25.53 -2.84 -3.20
N ILE A 210 26.47 -3.73 -2.90
CA ILE A 210 27.74 -3.90 -3.63
C ILE A 210 27.78 -5.35 -4.10
N VAL A 211 27.95 -5.53 -5.40
CA VAL A 211 28.01 -6.85 -6.03
C VAL A 211 29.36 -7.02 -6.69
N SER A 212 29.99 -8.16 -6.42
CA SER A 212 31.22 -8.61 -7.07
C SER A 212 30.90 -9.87 -7.87
N SER A 213 31.28 -9.91 -9.13
CA SER A 213 31.06 -11.06 -10.01
C SER A 213 32.33 -11.39 -10.78
N GLU A 214 32.51 -12.67 -11.06
CA GLU A 214 33.54 -13.19 -11.97
C GLU A 214 32.86 -13.99 -13.06
N ARG A 215 33.24 -13.75 -14.30
CA ARG A 215 32.78 -14.48 -15.46
C ARG A 215 33.95 -15.24 -16.10
N PHE A 216 33.79 -16.53 -16.20
CA PHE A 216 34.76 -17.41 -16.80
C PHE A 216 34.50 -17.50 -18.31
N LEU A 217 35.41 -16.96 -19.11
CA LEU A 217 35.31 -16.94 -20.58
C LEU A 217 36.54 -17.65 -21.22
N GLN A 218 36.38 -18.22 -22.38
CA GLN A 218 37.46 -18.89 -23.11
C GLN A 218 38.65 -17.96 -23.46
N GLY A 219 38.40 -16.64 -23.57
CA GLY A 219 39.43 -15.63 -23.86
C GLY A 219 40.02 -14.94 -22.64
N GLY A 220 39.74 -15.43 -21.43
CA GLY A 220 40.17 -14.80 -20.16
C GLY A 220 39.01 -14.38 -19.30
N ASN A 221 39.17 -14.42 -17.95
CA ASN A 221 38.15 -14.07 -17.03
C ASN A 221 37.90 -12.55 -16.98
N THR A 222 36.65 -12.16 -16.73
CA THR A 222 36.30 -10.77 -16.49
C THR A 222 35.70 -10.61 -15.10
N TYR A 223 35.99 -9.49 -14.48
CA TYR A 223 35.64 -9.19 -13.08
C TYR A 223 34.69 -7.99 -13.02
N GLY A 224 33.45 -8.24 -12.67
CA GLY A 224 32.44 -7.20 -12.50
C GLY A 224 32.42 -6.66 -11.08
N ARG A 225 32.28 -5.35 -10.95
CA ARG A 225 32.01 -4.65 -9.69
C ARG A 225 30.88 -3.67 -9.93
N SER A 226 29.86 -3.75 -9.09
CA SER A 226 28.75 -2.81 -9.16
C SER A 226 28.34 -2.33 -7.78
N ARG A 227 27.91 -1.09 -7.71
CA ARG A 227 27.31 -0.48 -6.54
C ARG A 227 25.97 0.14 -6.96
N ASN A 228 24.94 -0.18 -6.23
CA ASN A 228 23.64 0.46 -6.35
C ASN A 228 23.36 1.22 -5.05
N TYR A 229 23.05 2.48 -5.17
CA TYR A 229 22.62 3.35 -4.09
C TYR A 229 21.24 3.87 -4.43
N GLY A 230 20.25 3.54 -3.62
CA GLY A 230 18.86 3.94 -3.80
C GLY A 230 18.36 4.72 -2.59
N LYS A 231 17.66 5.81 -2.85
CA LYS A 231 16.88 6.55 -1.86
C LYS A 231 15.46 6.66 -2.36
N GLU A 232 14.53 6.20 -1.55
CA GLU A 232 13.11 6.28 -1.84
C GLU A 232 12.40 7.04 -0.73
N THR A 233 11.51 7.94 -1.11
CA THR A 233 10.64 8.66 -0.19
C THR A 233 9.22 8.50 -0.67
N GLU A 234 8.41 7.85 0.15
CA GLU A 234 7.00 7.59 -0.10
C GLU A 234 6.13 8.34 0.91
N SER A 235 5.00 8.87 0.46
CA SER A 235 3.98 9.44 1.34
C SER A 235 2.61 9.18 0.75
N TRP A 236 1.68 8.72 1.57
CA TRP A 236 0.31 8.52 1.14
C TRP A 236 -0.71 8.81 2.24
N ILE A 237 -1.88 9.18 1.80
CA ILE A 237 -3.08 9.31 2.63
C ILE A 237 -4.18 8.48 1.96
N MET A 238 -4.83 7.64 2.73
CA MET A 238 -6.01 6.89 2.30
C MET A 238 -7.14 7.15 3.28
N SER A 239 -8.30 7.49 2.76
CA SER A 239 -9.51 7.70 3.57
C SER A 239 -10.69 7.00 2.91
N MET A 240 -11.38 6.16 3.67
CA MET A 240 -12.58 5.45 3.26
C MET A 240 -13.68 5.71 4.27
N ASN A 241 -14.80 6.25 3.80
CA ASN A 241 -15.90 6.62 4.67
C ASN A 241 -17.21 6.02 4.19
N SER A 242 -18.15 5.91 5.10
CA SER A 242 -19.50 5.46 4.85
C SER A 242 -20.49 6.29 5.66
N ILE A 243 -21.49 6.82 5.00
CA ILE A 243 -22.61 7.52 5.61
C ILE A 243 -23.86 6.71 5.26
N LYS A 244 -24.53 6.18 6.27
CA LYS A 244 -25.76 5.41 6.07
C LYS A 244 -26.91 6.10 6.79
N LYS A 245 -28.03 6.22 6.10
CA LYS A 245 -29.29 6.68 6.69
C LYS A 245 -30.41 5.75 6.31
N ASN A 246 -31.09 5.21 7.32
CA ASN A 246 -32.21 4.32 7.17
C ASN A 246 -33.49 5.07 7.60
N TRP A 247 -34.48 5.08 6.73
CA TRP A 247 -35.86 5.45 7.01
C TRP A 247 -36.75 4.20 6.89
N THR A 248 -37.99 4.31 7.24
CA THR A 248 -38.92 3.16 7.22
C THR A 248 -38.98 2.47 5.85
N ARG A 249 -38.90 3.24 4.75
CA ARG A 249 -39.04 2.73 3.38
C ARG A 249 -37.86 3.03 2.48
N THR A 250 -36.86 3.72 2.99
CA THR A 250 -35.74 4.18 2.17
C THR A 250 -34.44 3.97 2.93
N LYS A 251 -33.42 3.47 2.25
CA LYS A 251 -32.04 3.44 2.74
C LYS A 251 -31.18 4.28 1.81
N LEU A 252 -30.33 5.11 2.38
CA LEU A 252 -29.30 5.88 1.70
C LEU A 252 -27.94 5.44 2.20
N GLU A 253 -27.03 5.18 1.30
CA GLU A 253 -25.62 4.98 1.60
C GLU A 253 -24.76 5.84 0.68
N ILE A 254 -23.78 6.55 1.24
CA ILE A 254 -22.80 7.35 0.53
C ILE A 254 -21.43 6.90 0.98
N LEU A 255 -20.55 6.59 0.02
CA LEU A 255 -19.22 6.03 0.26
C LEU A 255 -18.16 6.96 -0.37
N PRO A 256 -17.76 8.04 0.32
CA PRO A 256 -16.63 8.85 -0.12
C PRO A 256 -15.31 8.14 0.20
N GLN A 257 -14.46 8.06 -0.82
CA GLN A 257 -13.11 7.49 -0.73
C GLN A 257 -12.12 8.48 -1.35
N PHE A 258 -10.97 8.60 -0.74
CA PHE A 258 -9.91 9.45 -1.22
C PHE A 258 -8.55 8.79 -0.98
N THR A 259 -7.68 8.84 -1.98
CA THR A 259 -6.29 8.42 -1.89
C THR A 259 -5.39 9.47 -2.50
N TYR A 260 -4.38 9.87 -1.78
CA TYR A 260 -3.25 10.63 -2.26
C TYR A 260 -1.99 9.80 -2.12
N TYR A 261 -1.16 9.77 -3.14
CA TYR A 261 0.12 9.08 -3.13
C TYR A 261 1.20 9.93 -3.78
N LYS A 262 2.36 9.99 -3.16
CA LYS A 262 3.55 10.62 -3.69
C LYS A 262 4.74 9.70 -3.43
N ASN A 263 5.51 9.43 -4.47
CA ASN A 263 6.76 8.69 -4.40
C ASN A 263 7.87 9.45 -5.12
N THR A 264 9.06 9.45 -4.54
CA THR A 264 10.26 9.97 -5.16
C THR A 264 11.37 8.95 -4.97
N THR A 265 11.89 8.42 -6.07
CA THR A 265 12.99 7.45 -6.07
C THR A 265 14.21 8.09 -6.74
N ASN A 266 15.36 8.00 -6.09
CA ASN A 266 16.63 8.46 -6.58
C ASN A 266 17.63 7.32 -6.52
N ASN A 267 18.01 6.77 -7.68
CA ASN A 267 18.89 5.62 -7.81
C ASN A 267 20.17 6.00 -8.55
N LEU A 268 21.31 5.60 -8.00
CA LEU A 268 22.61 5.70 -8.64
C LEU A 268 23.19 4.30 -8.75
N VAL A 269 23.36 3.84 -9.98
CA VAL A 269 24.03 2.58 -10.30
C VAL A 269 25.39 2.89 -10.91
N GLN A 270 26.43 2.41 -10.28
CA GLN A 270 27.80 2.48 -10.77
C GLN A 270 28.35 1.08 -10.94
N SER A 271 28.89 0.77 -12.12
CA SER A 271 29.49 -0.53 -12.37
C SER A 271 30.71 -0.41 -13.27
N ALA A 272 31.65 -1.32 -13.12
CA ALA A 272 32.80 -1.45 -13.96
C ALA A 272 33.11 -2.93 -14.20
N THR A 273 33.63 -3.24 -15.40
CA THR A 273 34.16 -4.54 -15.73
C THR A 273 35.66 -4.43 -15.97
N LEU A 274 36.41 -5.29 -15.32
CA LEU A 274 37.87 -5.32 -15.35
C LEU A 274 38.36 -6.59 -16.04
N SER A 275 39.49 -6.48 -16.71
CA SER A 275 40.20 -7.62 -17.34
C SER A 275 41.13 -8.36 -16.38
N VAL A 276 41.37 -7.81 -15.19
CA VAL A 276 42.25 -8.37 -14.16
C VAL A 276 41.50 -8.43 -12.84
N ALA A 277 41.73 -9.52 -12.09
CA ALA A 277 41.17 -9.68 -10.77
C ALA A 277 41.59 -8.52 -9.85
N PRO A 278 40.66 -7.77 -9.26
CA PRO A 278 41.02 -6.81 -8.22
C PRO A 278 41.53 -7.59 -7.02
N ASN A 279 42.77 -7.29 -6.58
CA ASN A 279 43.31 -7.90 -5.39
C ASN A 279 42.49 -7.51 -4.15
N GLU A 280 42.62 -8.27 -3.05
CA GLU A 280 41.79 -8.12 -1.84
C GLU A 280 41.86 -6.71 -1.24
N LYS A 281 43.00 -6.02 -1.40
CA LYS A 281 43.24 -4.65 -0.97
C LYS A 281 42.26 -3.63 -1.60
N TYR A 282 41.63 -3.96 -2.75
CA TYR A 282 40.79 -3.04 -3.51
C TYR A 282 39.30 -3.46 -3.59
N ARG A 283 38.85 -4.46 -2.83
CA ARG A 283 37.48 -4.99 -2.95
C ARG A 283 36.37 -3.95 -2.82
N GLY A 284 36.44 -3.04 -1.89
CA GLY A 284 35.48 -1.95 -1.74
C GLY A 284 35.96 -0.63 -2.37
N ALA A 285 37.25 -0.38 -2.32
CA ALA A 285 37.89 0.85 -2.82
C ALA A 285 38.03 0.88 -4.35
N SER A 286 37.94 -0.25 -5.06
CA SER A 286 38.11 -0.30 -6.50
C SER A 286 37.06 0.50 -7.27
N LEU A 287 35.79 0.52 -6.83
CA LEU A 287 34.74 1.31 -7.43
C LEU A 287 34.95 2.79 -7.18
N ASP A 288 35.23 3.18 -5.94
CA ASP A 288 35.48 4.58 -5.59
C ASP A 288 36.70 5.11 -6.35
N SER A 289 37.75 4.28 -6.50
CA SER A 289 38.96 4.64 -7.24
C SER A 289 38.73 4.72 -8.76
N LEU A 290 37.80 3.88 -9.31
CA LEU A 290 37.45 3.94 -10.74
C LEU A 290 36.62 5.18 -11.06
N PHE A 291 35.73 5.61 -10.16
CA PHE A 291 34.90 6.79 -10.33
C PHE A 291 35.51 8.04 -9.72
N ALA A 292 36.66 7.95 -9.04
CA ALA A 292 37.41 9.10 -8.55
C ALA A 292 38.08 9.85 -9.73
N SER A 293 38.29 11.12 -9.55
CA SER A 293 39.05 11.93 -10.51
C SER A 293 40.33 12.47 -9.79
N PRO A 294 41.52 12.06 -10.25
CA PRO A 294 41.86 11.11 -11.32
C PRO A 294 41.83 9.65 -10.83
N ALA A 295 41.28 8.73 -11.62
CA ALA A 295 41.42 7.31 -11.36
C ALA A 295 42.87 6.84 -11.53
N SER A 296 43.32 5.82 -10.77
CA SER A 296 44.67 5.33 -10.88
C SER A 296 44.95 4.79 -12.29
N LYS A 297 46.15 5.00 -12.81
CA LYS A 297 46.56 4.57 -14.17
C LYS A 297 46.37 3.06 -14.35
N GLN A 298 46.75 2.27 -13.34
CA GLN A 298 46.63 0.81 -13.38
C GLN A 298 45.18 0.32 -13.50
N LEU A 299 44.24 0.98 -12.78
CA LEU A 299 42.82 0.63 -12.86
C LEU A 299 42.18 1.03 -14.20
N LYS A 300 42.61 2.16 -14.79
CA LYS A 300 42.17 2.59 -16.12
C LYS A 300 42.65 1.62 -17.23
N GLU A 301 43.85 1.08 -17.13
CA GLU A 301 44.38 0.10 -18.04
C GLU A 301 43.66 -1.26 -17.97
N ALA A 302 43.25 -1.65 -16.77
CA ALA A 302 42.49 -2.89 -16.55
C ALA A 302 40.99 -2.77 -16.88
N MET A 303 40.45 -1.57 -16.99
CA MET A 303 39.03 -1.33 -17.18
C MET A 303 38.61 -1.66 -18.64
N LEU A 304 37.59 -2.52 -18.78
CA LEU A 304 36.97 -2.83 -20.06
C LEU A 304 35.79 -1.92 -20.37
N ASN A 305 34.97 -1.65 -19.34
CA ASN A 305 33.88 -0.68 -19.40
C ASN A 305 33.57 -0.08 -18.01
N GLN A 306 32.91 1.04 -18.02
CA GLN A 306 32.48 1.77 -16.83
C GLN A 306 31.10 2.38 -17.10
N LEU A 307 30.15 2.11 -16.23
CA LEU A 307 28.78 2.63 -16.28
C LEU A 307 28.48 3.48 -15.04
N SER A 308 27.92 4.65 -15.26
CA SER A 308 27.21 5.42 -14.25
C SER A 308 25.80 5.72 -14.75
N ASP A 309 24.78 5.25 -14.04
CA ASP A 309 23.38 5.49 -14.35
C ASP A 309 22.70 6.10 -13.13
N HIS A 310 22.25 7.34 -13.29
CA HIS A 310 21.54 8.07 -12.25
C HIS A 310 20.11 8.31 -12.69
N GLN A 311 19.16 7.81 -11.90
CA GLN A 311 17.74 7.85 -12.21
C GLN A 311 16.99 8.58 -11.10
N LEU A 312 16.16 9.54 -11.48
CA LEU A 312 15.21 10.24 -10.63
C LEU A 312 13.79 9.95 -11.14
N ASN A 313 12.97 9.36 -10.29
CA ASN A 313 11.56 9.14 -10.57
C ASN A 313 10.70 9.87 -9.53
N ARG A 314 9.70 10.61 -10.00
CA ARG A 314 8.70 11.29 -9.18
C ARG A 314 7.32 10.88 -9.65
N MET A 315 6.56 10.30 -8.76
CA MET A 315 5.19 9.89 -9.02
C MET A 315 4.25 10.58 -8.04
N ARG A 316 3.13 11.08 -8.55
CA ARG A 316 2.03 11.60 -7.73
C ARG A 316 0.72 11.10 -8.32
N TYR A 317 -0.19 10.65 -7.49
CA TYR A 317 -1.54 10.45 -7.92
C TYR A 317 -2.56 10.86 -6.86
N TYR A 318 -3.73 11.19 -7.33
CA TYR A 318 -4.93 11.48 -6.56
C TYR A 318 -6.03 10.58 -7.08
N ASP A 319 -6.70 9.87 -6.21
CA ASP A 319 -7.86 9.05 -6.56
C ASP A 319 -8.99 9.41 -5.60
N GLY A 320 -10.07 9.97 -6.14
CA GLY A 320 -11.27 10.31 -5.42
C GLY A 320 -12.43 9.52 -5.98
N ASN A 321 -13.14 8.77 -5.14
CA ASN A 321 -14.35 8.06 -5.51
C ASN A 321 -15.48 8.47 -4.58
N LEU A 322 -16.58 8.93 -5.16
CA LEU A 322 -17.83 9.19 -4.47
C LEU A 322 -18.89 8.26 -5.06
N SER A 323 -19.17 7.17 -4.35
CA SER A 323 -20.28 6.30 -4.70
C SER A 323 -21.43 6.50 -3.73
N GLY A 324 -22.64 6.35 -4.24
CA GLY A 324 -23.85 6.45 -3.44
C GLY A 324 -24.93 5.53 -3.98
N GLN A 325 -25.73 5.00 -3.09
CA GLN A 325 -26.90 4.22 -3.45
C GLN A 325 -28.10 4.64 -2.60
N ILE A 326 -29.26 4.62 -3.23
CA ILE A 326 -30.53 4.82 -2.57
C ILE A 326 -31.44 3.66 -2.91
N GLN A 327 -32.09 3.10 -1.91
CA GLN A 327 -32.98 1.95 -2.02
C GLN A 327 -34.36 2.36 -1.52
N TRP A 328 -35.43 2.02 -2.25
CA TRP A 328 -36.81 2.29 -1.85
C TRP A 328 -37.62 0.99 -1.79
N LYS A 329 -38.50 0.89 -0.83
CA LYS A 329 -39.58 -0.11 -0.81
C LYS A 329 -40.84 0.49 -1.37
N ILE A 330 -41.42 -0.12 -2.40
CA ILE A 330 -42.68 0.29 -2.96
C ILE A 330 -43.82 -0.14 -2.02
N PRO A 331 -44.78 0.77 -1.68
CA PRO A 331 -45.94 0.40 -0.89
C PRO A 331 -46.76 -0.72 -1.56
N GLN A 332 -47.18 -1.70 -0.79
CA GLN A 332 -48.02 -2.84 -1.24
C GLN A 332 -47.34 -3.84 -2.19
N SER A 333 -46.06 -3.69 -2.45
CA SER A 333 -45.27 -4.65 -3.23
C SER A 333 -43.96 -4.97 -2.47
N PRO A 334 -43.51 -6.24 -2.49
CA PRO A 334 -42.20 -6.60 -1.94
C PRO A 334 -41.03 -6.02 -2.75
N ASP A 335 -41.32 -5.21 -3.74
CA ASP A 335 -40.38 -4.72 -4.73
C ASP A 335 -39.51 -3.59 -4.17
N GLY A 336 -38.31 -3.53 -4.64
CA GLY A 336 -37.36 -2.49 -4.32
C GLY A 336 -36.73 -1.86 -5.56
N ILE A 337 -36.60 -0.55 -5.56
CA ILE A 337 -35.80 0.17 -6.54
C ILE A 337 -34.47 0.52 -5.90
N ILE A 338 -33.38 0.18 -6.56
CA ILE A 338 -32.02 0.57 -6.19
C ILE A 338 -31.47 1.47 -7.27
N ARG A 339 -31.01 2.64 -6.89
CA ARG A 339 -30.25 3.54 -7.76
C ARG A 339 -28.85 3.71 -7.21
N LYS A 340 -27.86 3.53 -8.06
CA LYS A 340 -26.45 3.74 -7.75
C LYS A 340 -25.89 4.86 -8.61
N LYS A 341 -25.06 5.69 -8.02
CA LYS A 341 -24.25 6.68 -8.70
C LYS A 341 -22.82 6.56 -8.24
N GLU A 342 -21.89 6.49 -9.17
CA GLU A 342 -20.46 6.50 -8.90
C GLU A 342 -19.81 7.63 -9.71
N ASN A 343 -19.01 8.46 -9.04
CA ASN A 343 -18.13 9.42 -9.67
C ASN A 343 -16.72 9.14 -9.23
N ARG A 344 -15.83 8.92 -10.18
CA ARG A 344 -14.41 8.69 -9.90
C ARG A 344 -13.57 9.74 -10.60
N TYR A 345 -12.67 10.34 -9.84
CA TYR A 345 -11.60 11.22 -10.31
C TYR A 345 -10.28 10.52 -10.06
N PHE A 346 -9.48 10.35 -11.09
CA PHE A 346 -8.14 9.79 -10.99
C PHE A 346 -7.16 10.66 -11.78
N ASN A 347 -6.10 11.10 -11.15
CA ASN A 347 -5.02 11.83 -11.77
C ASN A 347 -3.68 11.21 -11.36
N LYS A 348 -2.87 10.83 -12.34
CA LYS A 348 -1.53 10.30 -12.13
C LYS A 348 -0.53 11.09 -12.93
N LYS A 349 0.49 11.63 -12.26
CA LYS A 349 1.64 12.27 -12.87
C LYS A 349 2.88 11.46 -12.54
N ASN A 350 3.66 11.13 -13.56
CA ASN A 350 4.94 10.42 -13.43
C ASN A 350 5.99 11.18 -14.22
N GLU A 351 7.06 11.57 -13.54
CA GLU A 351 8.19 12.33 -14.08
C GLU A 351 9.46 11.50 -13.86
N ASN A 352 10.12 11.09 -14.93
CA ASN A 352 11.39 10.37 -14.87
C ASN A 352 12.47 11.15 -15.56
N ALA A 353 13.62 11.23 -14.91
CA ALA A 353 14.84 11.75 -15.50
C ALA A 353 15.97 10.75 -15.27
N SER A 354 16.82 10.52 -16.26
CA SER A 354 18.00 9.68 -16.13
C SER A 354 19.20 10.27 -16.86
N ILE A 355 20.37 10.17 -16.21
CA ILE A 355 21.68 10.37 -16.84
C ILE A 355 22.35 9.02 -16.92
N TYR A 356 22.66 8.59 -18.13
CA TYR A 356 23.35 7.35 -18.43
C TYR A 356 24.67 7.66 -19.11
N ASN A 357 25.77 7.18 -18.56
CA ASN A 357 27.10 7.34 -19.09
C ASN A 357 27.83 6.00 -19.07
N LEU A 358 28.04 5.42 -20.23
CA LEU A 358 28.78 4.18 -20.43
C LEU A 358 30.04 4.45 -21.26
N ASN A 359 31.19 4.17 -20.70
CA ASN A 359 32.49 4.33 -21.34
C ASN A 359 33.14 2.97 -21.57
N TYR A 360 33.67 2.75 -22.76
CA TYR A 360 34.44 1.58 -23.13
C TYR A 360 35.94 1.90 -23.28
N LYS A 361 36.79 0.89 -23.06
CA LYS A 361 38.26 1.01 -23.20
C LYS A 361 38.71 1.51 -24.56
N ASN A 362 37.96 1.17 -25.63
CA ASN A 362 38.22 1.58 -26.99
C ASN A 362 37.89 3.09 -27.29
N GLY A 363 37.53 3.84 -26.29
CA GLY A 363 37.15 5.23 -26.44
C GLY A 363 35.70 5.48 -26.87
N VAL A 364 34.92 4.43 -27.07
CA VAL A 364 33.49 4.56 -27.37
C VAL A 364 32.77 4.95 -26.10
N GLN A 365 31.98 5.99 -26.20
CA GLN A 365 31.15 6.50 -25.11
C GLN A 365 29.69 6.54 -25.55
N ASP A 366 28.80 6.13 -24.64
CA ASP A 366 27.37 6.33 -24.76
C ASP A 366 26.92 7.20 -23.57
N PHE A 367 26.64 8.49 -23.85
CA PHE A 367 26.25 9.45 -22.87
C PHE A 367 24.91 10.08 -23.22
N ARG A 368 23.91 9.89 -22.40
CA ARG A 368 22.53 10.33 -22.66
C ARG A 368 21.84 10.84 -21.42
N ASN A 369 20.99 11.84 -21.64
CA ASN A 369 19.91 12.23 -20.74
C ASN A 369 18.57 11.80 -21.34
N LYS A 370 17.73 11.21 -20.51
CA LYS A 370 16.38 10.79 -20.90
C LYS A 370 15.38 11.38 -19.92
N TYR A 371 14.32 11.95 -20.47
CA TYR A 371 13.18 12.45 -19.72
C TYR A 371 11.91 11.72 -20.21
N ASN A 372 11.11 11.28 -19.28
CA ASN A 372 9.85 10.60 -19.58
C ASN A 372 8.78 11.13 -18.63
N ASP A 373 7.95 12.02 -19.14
CA ASP A 373 6.84 12.61 -18.39
C ASP A 373 5.54 12.03 -18.87
N LYS A 374 4.81 11.43 -17.95
CA LYS A 374 3.48 10.86 -18.19
C LYS A 374 2.46 11.51 -17.27
N TRP A 375 1.39 11.96 -17.87
CA TRP A 375 0.25 12.45 -17.11
C TRP A 375 -1.03 11.79 -17.62
N ASN A 376 -1.83 11.29 -16.71
CA ASN A 376 -3.10 10.64 -16.98
C ASN A 376 -4.17 11.22 -16.07
N LEU A 377 -5.26 11.69 -16.66
CA LEU A 377 -6.46 12.12 -15.96
C LEU A 377 -7.63 11.27 -16.42
N ASN A 378 -8.31 10.64 -15.48
CA ASN A 378 -9.50 9.83 -15.74
C ASN A 378 -10.67 10.33 -14.88
N LEU A 379 -11.72 10.77 -15.55
CA LEU A 379 -12.99 11.15 -14.94
C LEU A 379 -14.03 10.12 -15.37
N ARG A 380 -14.68 9.50 -14.41
CA ARG A 380 -15.70 8.48 -14.66
C ARG A 380 -16.96 8.78 -13.87
N THR A 381 -18.09 8.74 -14.53
CA THR A 381 -19.43 8.80 -13.91
C THR A 381 -20.24 7.60 -14.36
N ILE A 382 -20.83 6.88 -13.42
CA ILE A 382 -21.72 5.75 -13.68
C ILE A 382 -23.03 6.01 -12.97
N TRP A 383 -24.14 5.75 -13.68
CA TRP A 383 -25.48 5.77 -13.14
C TRP A 383 -26.14 4.43 -13.42
N ASP A 384 -26.60 3.76 -12.38
CA ASP A 384 -27.33 2.49 -12.49
C ASP A 384 -28.67 2.60 -11.79
N ALA A 385 -29.70 2.01 -12.36
CA ALA A 385 -30.99 1.82 -11.72
C ALA A 385 -31.41 0.35 -11.88
N CYS A 386 -31.72 -0.30 -10.78
CA CYS A 386 -32.18 -1.68 -10.77
C CYS A 386 -33.56 -1.74 -10.09
N TYR A 387 -34.47 -2.49 -10.69
CA TYR A 387 -35.78 -2.81 -10.13
C TYR A 387 -35.82 -4.30 -9.85
N TYR A 388 -36.18 -4.67 -8.62
CA TYR A 388 -36.32 -6.06 -8.19
C TYR A 388 -37.78 -6.34 -7.90
N TYR A 389 -38.35 -7.33 -8.58
CA TYR A 389 -39.71 -7.83 -8.36
C TYR A 389 -39.64 -9.26 -7.81
N ASN A 390 -40.26 -9.49 -6.66
CA ASN A 390 -40.49 -10.81 -6.09
C ASN A 390 -41.95 -11.17 -6.27
N GLY A 391 -42.29 -11.85 -7.37
CA GLY A 391 -43.62 -12.38 -7.57
C GLY A 391 -43.93 -13.61 -6.70
N THR A 392 -45.21 -13.99 -6.60
CA THR A 392 -45.71 -15.17 -5.90
C THR A 392 -45.24 -16.51 -6.49
N ILE A 393 -44.69 -16.49 -7.69
CA ILE A 393 -44.08 -17.65 -8.36
C ILE A 393 -42.56 -17.32 -8.41
N ASP A 394 -41.70 -18.27 -8.12
CA ASP A 394 -40.23 -18.15 -7.99
C ASP A 394 -39.46 -17.46 -9.15
N PHE A 395 -40.07 -16.53 -9.86
CA PHE A 395 -39.46 -15.72 -10.88
C PHE A 395 -39.00 -14.40 -10.33
N LYS A 396 -37.70 -14.17 -10.38
CA LYS A 396 -37.07 -12.90 -10.07
C LYS A 396 -36.82 -12.14 -11.37
N TYR A 397 -37.41 -10.98 -11.51
CA TYR A 397 -37.11 -10.07 -12.61
C TYR A 397 -36.15 -8.99 -12.08
N SER A 398 -35.01 -8.83 -12.73
CA SER A 398 -34.16 -7.67 -12.53
C SER A 398 -34.05 -6.93 -13.84
N PHE A 399 -34.39 -5.66 -13.84
CA PHE A 399 -34.10 -4.74 -14.93
C PHE A 399 -33.01 -3.79 -14.47
N SER A 400 -31.93 -3.67 -15.25
CA SER A 400 -30.83 -2.76 -14.98
C SER A 400 -30.63 -1.86 -16.19
N ALA A 401 -30.64 -0.56 -15.97
CA ALA A 401 -30.26 0.44 -16.98
C ALA A 401 -29.20 1.35 -16.38
N GLY A 402 -28.14 1.60 -17.14
CA GLY A 402 -27.03 2.42 -16.68
C GLY A 402 -26.47 3.31 -17.76
N LEU A 403 -25.98 4.47 -17.37
CA LEU A 403 -25.20 5.38 -18.19
C LEU A 403 -23.77 5.46 -17.61
N LYS A 404 -22.78 5.12 -18.46
CA LYS A 404 -21.37 5.27 -18.13
C LYS A 404 -20.76 6.34 -19.01
N TYR A 405 -20.25 7.40 -18.39
CA TYR A 405 -19.43 8.40 -19.06
C TYR A 405 -18.01 8.30 -18.53
N THR A 406 -17.04 8.25 -19.44
CA THR A 406 -15.61 8.21 -19.09
C THR A 406 -14.87 9.20 -19.98
N HIS A 407 -14.12 10.09 -19.38
CA HIS A 407 -13.20 10.99 -20.08
C HIS A 407 -11.78 10.66 -19.62
N ILE A 408 -10.92 10.30 -20.57
CA ILE A 408 -9.52 9.97 -20.32
C ILE A 408 -8.68 10.98 -21.09
N TYR A 409 -7.79 11.64 -20.38
CA TYR A 409 -6.75 12.47 -20.97
C TYR A 409 -5.39 11.86 -20.61
N ASP A 410 -4.59 11.56 -21.63
CA ASP A 410 -3.26 10.96 -21.47
C ASP A 410 -2.24 11.80 -22.24
N LYS A 411 -1.19 12.25 -21.54
CA LYS A 411 -0.06 12.95 -22.13
C LYS A 411 1.21 12.18 -21.80
N ASN A 412 1.99 11.85 -22.80
CA ASN A 412 3.24 11.15 -22.69
C ASN A 412 4.32 11.88 -23.49
N ASN A 413 5.32 12.42 -22.81
CA ASN A 413 6.51 13.00 -23.41
C ASN A 413 7.70 12.08 -23.11
N ASN A 414 8.46 11.74 -24.13
CA ASN A 414 9.64 10.90 -24.03
C ASN A 414 10.79 11.53 -24.85
N ASP A 415 11.62 12.30 -24.19
CA ASP A 415 12.73 13.01 -24.80
C ASP A 415 14.05 12.33 -24.45
N LEU A 416 14.86 12.11 -25.45
CA LEU A 416 16.20 11.52 -25.34
C LEU A 416 17.23 12.45 -25.93
N PHE A 417 18.19 12.88 -25.12
CA PHE A 417 19.31 13.72 -25.53
C PHE A 417 20.60 12.87 -25.54
N ARG A 418 21.24 12.79 -26.71
CA ARG A 418 22.53 12.12 -26.91
C ARG A 418 23.65 13.11 -26.68
N LEU A 419 24.12 13.25 -25.44
CA LEU A 419 25.12 14.23 -25.04
C LEU A 419 26.53 13.91 -25.60
N ASP A 420 26.80 12.66 -25.94
CA ASP A 420 28.03 12.22 -26.62
C ASP A 420 28.20 12.79 -28.03
N LYS A 421 27.12 13.28 -28.64
CA LYS A 421 27.15 13.89 -29.98
C LYS A 421 27.37 15.42 -29.99
N TYR A 422 27.26 16.05 -28.84
CA TYR A 422 27.53 17.50 -28.70
C TYR A 422 28.98 17.69 -28.32
N ALA A 423 29.80 18.17 -29.28
CA ALA A 423 31.25 18.37 -29.09
C ALA A 423 31.59 19.31 -27.95
N GLU A 424 30.73 20.25 -27.64
CA GLU A 424 30.85 21.20 -26.53
C GLU A 424 30.67 20.57 -25.16
N TYR A 425 29.97 19.40 -25.09
CA TYR A 425 29.92 18.51 -23.93
C TYR A 425 31.11 17.54 -23.87
N GLY A 426 32.12 17.73 -24.69
CA GLY A 426 33.38 16.95 -24.68
C GLY A 426 34.13 16.99 -23.34
N GLY A 427 33.69 17.84 -22.43
CA GLY A 427 33.93 17.70 -21.03
C GLY A 427 32.82 16.92 -20.31
N ALA A 428 32.33 15.81 -20.88
CA ALA A 428 31.38 14.87 -20.21
C ALA A 428 31.89 14.42 -18.83
N SER A 429 33.15 14.58 -18.54
CA SER A 429 33.77 14.55 -17.21
C SER A 429 33.30 15.67 -16.28
N ASN A 430 32.75 16.77 -16.79
CA ASN A 430 32.40 17.95 -15.99
C ASN A 430 30.88 18.01 -15.66
N VAL A 431 30.04 17.30 -16.37
CA VAL A 431 28.69 17.01 -15.86
C VAL A 431 28.86 15.98 -14.75
N GLY A 432 29.27 16.47 -13.59
CA GLY A 432 29.57 15.62 -12.44
C GLY A 432 28.46 14.63 -12.19
N VAL A 433 28.82 13.44 -11.76
CA VAL A 433 27.93 12.33 -11.36
C VAL A 433 26.83 12.74 -10.36
N GLY A 434 26.79 14.00 -9.98
CA GLY A 434 25.80 14.57 -9.06
C GLY A 434 24.78 15.52 -9.68
N TYR A 435 24.92 15.92 -10.93
CA TYR A 435 24.00 16.88 -11.55
C TYR A 435 23.05 16.19 -12.51
N LEU A 436 21.86 15.89 -12.03
CA LEU A 436 20.73 15.46 -12.83
C LEU A 436 19.72 16.62 -12.86
N PRO A 437 19.56 17.35 -13.98
CA PRO A 437 18.49 18.31 -14.11
C PRO A 437 17.16 17.61 -13.86
N SER A 438 16.37 18.15 -12.96
CA SER A 438 15.12 17.48 -12.50
C SER A 438 14.03 17.49 -13.56
N THR A 439 14.18 18.33 -14.61
CA THR A 439 13.21 18.46 -15.69
C THR A 439 13.93 18.68 -17.02
N ARG A 440 13.24 18.39 -18.12
CA ARG A 440 13.68 18.70 -19.49
C ARG A 440 14.03 20.17 -19.63
N ASP A 441 13.20 21.05 -19.10
CA ASP A 441 13.37 22.50 -19.20
C ASP A 441 14.61 22.99 -18.46
N SER A 442 14.92 22.37 -17.31
CA SER A 442 16.16 22.65 -16.59
C SER A 442 17.41 22.23 -17.38
N LEU A 443 17.34 21.15 -18.17
CA LEU A 443 18.42 20.74 -19.04
C LEU A 443 18.59 21.71 -20.20
N LEU A 444 17.51 22.08 -20.90
CA LEU A 444 17.54 23.03 -22.01
C LEU A 444 18.08 24.38 -21.56
N LEU A 445 17.68 24.88 -20.40
CA LEU A 445 18.18 26.10 -19.83
C LEU A 445 19.69 26.01 -19.55
N ALA A 446 20.14 24.88 -19.00
CA ALA A 446 21.57 24.66 -18.74
C ALA A 446 22.40 24.55 -20.05
N LEU A 447 21.79 24.02 -21.13
CA LEU A 447 22.38 23.98 -22.46
C LEU A 447 22.51 25.36 -23.09
N ASP A 448 21.46 26.18 -22.98
CA ASP A 448 21.44 27.55 -23.53
C ASP A 448 22.38 28.47 -22.79
N MET A 449 22.55 28.31 -21.49
CA MET A 449 23.48 29.12 -20.70
C MET A 449 24.96 28.80 -20.98
N GLN A 450 25.29 27.65 -21.58
CA GLN A 450 26.68 27.33 -21.98
C GLN A 450 27.01 27.77 -23.41
N ASN A 451 25.99 28.08 -24.21
CA ASN A 451 26.14 28.57 -25.59
C ASN A 451 26.08 30.10 -25.69
N SER A 452 25.88 30.80 -24.57
CA SER A 452 25.93 32.28 -24.44
C SER A 452 27.21 32.72 -23.74
#